data_bfe16b13048f42834d4ea0f47cdd3947
#
_entry.id   bfe16b13048f42834d4ea0f47cdd3947
#
_cell.length_a   1.000
_cell.length_b   1.000
_cell.length_c   1.000
_cell.angle_alpha   90.00
_cell.angle_beta   90.00
_cell.angle_gamma   90.00
#
_symmetry.space_group_name_H-M   'P 1'
#
loop_
_entity.id
_entity.type
_entity.pdbx_description
1 polymer ?
#
loop_
_entity_poly.entity_id
_entity_poly.type
_entity_poly.pdbx_seq_one_letter_code
_entity_poly.pdbx_strand_id
1 'polypeptide(L)'
;MLYLIGGPPRTGKTTLAAALAKRTSLPYFSIDHIAQVIIPYIGEQDHAAKLPLRVAIQEAEYSNDVFYANHSPEETVALYERQAETVWPGVENFIRYALNADHDLIIEGWQLIPNRLRWVVEGRDRVRVVFLYKLRELDIVSGLKSHTAKNDWVATNTQREETFNAIGTMIGSFGAVIEREAIANDFRVVNTDVDFNATIMQTLESLLK
;
A
#
# COMPACT_ATOMS: atom_id res chain seq x y z
N MET A 1 -7.75 -10.70 -17.01
CA MET A 1 -7.32 -9.33 -16.59
C MET A 1 -6.58 -9.41 -15.26
N LEU A 2 -5.44 -8.79 -15.16
CA LEU A 2 -4.69 -8.64 -13.92
C LEU A 2 -4.69 -7.16 -13.52
N TYR A 3 -5.21 -6.87 -12.33
CA TYR A 3 -5.24 -5.53 -11.76
C TYR A 3 -4.25 -5.40 -10.61
N LEU A 4 -3.36 -4.42 -10.67
CA LEU A 4 -2.39 -4.12 -9.62
C LEU A 4 -2.68 -2.73 -9.07
N ILE A 5 -2.97 -2.64 -7.75
CA ILE A 5 -3.36 -1.40 -7.07
C ILE A 5 -2.34 -1.10 -5.98
N GLY A 6 -1.43 -0.17 -6.26
CA GLY A 6 -0.36 0.24 -5.34
C GLY A 6 -0.66 1.56 -4.62
N GLY A 7 0.26 1.93 -3.71
CA GLY A 7 0.25 3.22 -3.01
C GLY A 7 0.40 3.09 -1.50
N PRO A 8 0.62 4.20 -0.77
CA PRO A 8 0.79 4.23 0.68
C PRO A 8 -0.41 3.68 1.46
N PRO A 9 -0.26 3.39 2.75
CA PRO A 9 -1.40 3.13 3.62
C PRO A 9 -2.45 4.24 3.52
N ARG A 10 -3.74 3.91 3.72
CA ARG A 10 -4.86 4.88 3.84
C ARG A 10 -5.19 5.68 2.58
N THR A 11 -4.71 5.29 1.42
CA THR A 11 -5.02 5.94 0.13
C THR A 11 -6.25 5.36 -0.59
N GLY A 12 -6.87 4.30 -0.04
CA GLY A 12 -8.10 3.71 -0.60
C GLY A 12 -7.89 2.49 -1.50
N LYS A 13 -6.69 1.88 -1.51
CA LYS A 13 -6.39 0.67 -2.29
C LYS A 13 -7.40 -0.46 -2.06
N THR A 14 -7.61 -0.84 -0.80
CA THR A 14 -8.55 -1.90 -0.42
C THR A 14 -9.98 -1.55 -0.79
N THR A 15 -10.38 -0.26 -0.69
CA THR A 15 -11.70 0.20 -1.11
C THR A 15 -11.90 0.02 -2.61
N LEU A 16 -10.90 0.43 -3.42
CA LEU A 16 -10.93 0.26 -4.87
C LEU A 16 -10.90 -1.22 -5.26
N ALA A 17 -10.03 -2.03 -4.62
CA ALA A 17 -9.94 -3.47 -4.88
C ALA A 17 -11.25 -4.20 -4.58
N ALA A 18 -11.88 -3.90 -3.44
CA ALA A 18 -13.19 -4.48 -3.07
C ALA A 18 -14.30 -4.06 -4.04
N ALA A 19 -14.34 -2.79 -4.46
CA ALA A 19 -15.30 -2.31 -5.45
C ALA A 19 -15.10 -2.98 -6.82
N LEU A 20 -13.84 -3.12 -7.25
CA LEU A 20 -13.47 -3.80 -8.49
C LEU A 20 -13.83 -5.30 -8.44
N ALA A 21 -13.51 -5.98 -7.33
CA ALA A 21 -13.88 -7.38 -7.13
C ALA A 21 -15.39 -7.59 -7.20
N LYS A 22 -16.17 -6.71 -6.56
CA LYS A 22 -17.64 -6.75 -6.62
C LYS A 22 -18.17 -6.55 -8.03
N ARG A 23 -17.53 -5.68 -8.83
CA ARG A 23 -17.96 -5.36 -10.19
C ARG A 23 -17.60 -6.41 -11.21
N THR A 24 -16.44 -7.07 -11.04
CA THR A 24 -15.88 -8.04 -11.99
C THR A 24 -16.09 -9.49 -11.56
N SER A 25 -16.47 -9.75 -10.32
CA SER A 25 -16.49 -11.08 -9.68
C SER A 25 -15.11 -11.75 -9.61
N LEU A 26 -14.03 -10.97 -9.74
CA LEU A 26 -12.67 -11.49 -9.63
C LEU A 26 -12.25 -11.60 -8.16
N PRO A 27 -11.44 -12.61 -7.82
CA PRO A 27 -10.81 -12.66 -6.51
C PRO A 27 -9.81 -11.51 -6.34
N TYR A 28 -9.68 -10.98 -5.12
CA TYR A 28 -8.61 -10.05 -4.82
C TYR A 28 -7.73 -10.52 -3.65
N PHE A 29 -6.45 -10.18 -3.73
CA PHE A 29 -5.44 -10.53 -2.75
C PHE A 29 -4.76 -9.26 -2.24
N SER A 30 -4.74 -9.08 -0.93
CA SER A 30 -3.86 -8.09 -0.30
C SER A 30 -2.47 -8.70 -0.13
N ILE A 31 -1.44 -7.93 -0.51
CA ILE A 31 -0.04 -8.33 -0.29
C ILE A 31 0.28 -8.43 1.20
N ASP A 32 -0.45 -7.72 2.06
CA ASP A 32 -0.29 -7.89 3.50
C ASP A 32 -0.55 -9.34 3.95
N HIS A 33 -1.51 -10.03 3.34
CA HIS A 33 -1.74 -11.46 3.60
C HIS A 33 -0.60 -12.32 3.04
N ILE A 34 -0.09 -12.01 1.84
CA ILE A 34 1.06 -12.70 1.24
C ILE A 34 2.29 -12.53 2.14
N ALA A 35 2.53 -11.32 2.65
CA ALA A 35 3.62 -11.04 3.58
C ALA A 35 3.52 -11.88 4.86
N GLN A 36 2.32 -12.08 5.42
CA GLN A 36 2.13 -12.95 6.59
C GLN A 36 2.49 -14.43 6.31
N VAL A 37 2.35 -14.87 5.06
CA VAL A 37 2.80 -16.23 4.65
C VAL A 37 4.33 -16.29 4.52
N ILE A 38 4.97 -15.22 4.05
CA ILE A 38 6.43 -15.16 3.83
C ILE A 38 7.20 -15.04 5.15
N ILE A 39 6.71 -14.21 6.08
CA ILE A 39 7.39 -13.86 7.35
C ILE A 39 7.87 -15.09 8.14
N PRO A 40 7.08 -16.17 8.33
CA PRO A 40 7.52 -17.34 9.07
C PRO A 40 8.71 -18.10 8.47
N TYR A 41 9.03 -17.87 7.20
CA TYR A 41 10.18 -18.47 6.52
C TYR A 41 11.45 -17.63 6.65
N ILE A 42 11.38 -16.46 7.29
CA ILE A 42 12.54 -15.60 7.59
C ILE A 42 13.03 -15.95 8.98
N GLY A 43 14.29 -16.37 9.11
CA GLY A 43 14.89 -16.71 10.41
C GLY A 43 14.88 -15.50 11.36
N GLU A 44 14.63 -15.72 12.65
CA GLU A 44 14.54 -14.65 13.66
C GLU A 44 15.78 -13.75 13.68
N GLN A 45 16.97 -14.33 13.46
CA GLN A 45 18.24 -13.60 13.39
C GLN A 45 18.27 -12.56 12.23
N ASP A 46 17.43 -12.74 11.24
CA ASP A 46 17.35 -11.87 10.05
C ASP A 46 16.24 -10.80 10.17
N HIS A 47 15.38 -10.88 11.20
CA HIS A 47 14.20 -10.00 11.29
C HIS A 47 14.57 -8.51 11.29
N ALA A 48 15.58 -8.10 12.05
CA ALA A 48 16.01 -6.70 12.09
C ALA A 48 16.46 -6.16 10.71
N ALA A 49 17.08 -7.00 9.89
CA ALA A 49 17.54 -6.63 8.57
C ALA A 49 16.42 -6.69 7.51
N LYS A 50 15.60 -7.75 7.56
CA LYS A 50 14.61 -8.07 6.52
C LYS A 50 13.20 -7.56 6.81
N LEU A 51 12.84 -7.38 8.08
CA LEU A 51 11.53 -6.93 8.53
C LEU A 51 11.64 -5.70 9.45
N PRO A 52 12.37 -4.65 9.05
CA PRO A 52 12.70 -3.54 9.94
C PRO A 52 11.47 -2.79 10.44
N LEU A 53 10.45 -2.58 9.61
CA LEU A 53 9.20 -1.95 10.03
C LEU A 53 8.48 -2.79 11.09
N ARG A 54 8.39 -4.10 10.87
CA ARG A 54 7.75 -5.02 11.81
C ARG A 54 8.47 -5.02 13.16
N VAL A 55 9.80 -5.08 13.15
CA VAL A 55 10.61 -5.06 14.38
C VAL A 55 10.40 -3.74 15.13
N ALA A 56 10.49 -2.60 14.45
CA ALA A 56 10.29 -1.29 15.07
C ALA A 56 8.87 -1.13 15.66
N ILE A 57 7.83 -1.66 15.01
CA ILE A 57 6.47 -1.68 15.56
C ILE A 57 6.38 -2.58 16.79
N GLN A 58 7.05 -3.73 16.81
CA GLN A 58 7.08 -4.64 17.96
C GLN A 58 7.84 -4.03 19.15
N GLU A 59 8.97 -3.37 18.91
CA GLU A 59 9.73 -2.63 19.91
C GLU A 59 8.94 -1.47 20.52
N ALA A 60 8.05 -0.88 19.76
CA ALA A 60 7.09 0.14 20.23
C ALA A 60 5.84 -0.48 20.91
N GLU A 61 5.83 -1.80 21.19
CA GLU A 61 4.69 -2.51 21.78
C GLU A 61 3.37 -2.27 21.05
N TYR A 62 3.44 -2.12 19.72
CA TYR A 62 2.33 -1.79 18.82
C TYR A 62 1.68 -0.42 19.08
N SER A 63 2.26 0.44 19.92
CA SER A 63 1.81 1.82 20.15
C SER A 63 2.34 2.74 19.06
N ASN A 64 1.44 3.36 18.29
CA ASN A 64 1.85 4.39 17.33
C ASN A 64 2.47 5.59 18.03
N ASP A 65 2.02 5.94 19.24
CA ASP A 65 2.57 7.07 20.00
C ASP A 65 4.04 6.85 20.37
N VAL A 66 4.42 5.60 20.72
CA VAL A 66 5.80 5.24 21.00
C VAL A 66 6.61 5.14 19.70
N PHE A 67 6.04 4.52 18.67
CA PHE A 67 6.71 4.35 17.38
C PHE A 67 7.09 5.70 16.76
N TYR A 68 6.12 6.62 16.61
CA TYR A 68 6.36 7.93 16.00
C TYR A 68 7.09 8.93 16.90
N ALA A 69 7.21 8.65 18.20
CA ALA A 69 8.13 9.40 19.06
C ALA A 69 9.61 9.06 18.81
N ASN A 70 9.89 7.87 18.26
CA ASN A 70 11.24 7.37 18.01
C ASN A 70 11.64 7.34 16.53
N HIS A 71 10.69 7.54 15.61
CA HIS A 71 10.93 7.52 14.17
C HIS A 71 10.28 8.73 13.50
N SER A 72 11.06 9.46 12.72
CA SER A 72 10.52 10.53 11.86
C SER A 72 9.62 9.93 10.75
N PRO A 73 8.76 10.77 10.13
CA PRO A 73 7.99 10.34 8.96
C PRO A 73 8.87 9.78 7.83
N GLU A 74 10.01 10.38 7.55
CA GLU A 74 10.96 9.97 6.51
C GLU A 74 11.63 8.63 6.85
N GLU A 75 12.05 8.45 8.10
CA GLU A 75 12.59 7.17 8.58
C GLU A 75 11.54 6.07 8.46
N THR A 76 10.29 6.40 8.78
CA THR A 76 9.17 5.46 8.65
C THR A 76 8.95 5.04 7.19
N VAL A 77 8.98 5.98 6.23
CA VAL A 77 8.89 5.64 4.80
C VAL A 77 10.03 4.71 4.39
N ALA A 78 11.26 4.98 4.83
CA ALA A 78 12.41 4.12 4.55
C ALA A 78 12.24 2.70 5.15
N LEU A 79 11.60 2.55 6.32
CA LEU A 79 11.26 1.25 6.89
C LEU A 79 10.25 0.49 6.02
N TYR A 80 9.22 1.18 5.51
CA TYR A 80 8.26 0.61 4.56
C TYR A 80 8.96 0.11 3.30
N GLU A 81 9.79 0.94 2.67
CA GLU A 81 10.50 0.60 1.44
C GLU A 81 11.42 -0.62 1.62
N ARG A 82 12.23 -0.62 2.70
CA ARG A 82 13.12 -1.76 2.99
C ARG A 82 12.35 -3.05 3.24
N GLN A 83 11.23 -3.00 3.93
CA GLN A 83 10.41 -4.18 4.17
C GLN A 83 9.70 -4.65 2.90
N ALA A 84 9.28 -3.74 2.02
CA ALA A 84 8.73 -4.07 0.71
C ALA A 84 9.73 -4.86 -0.13
N GLU A 85 11.01 -4.48 -0.14
CA GLU A 85 12.08 -5.20 -0.83
C GLU A 85 12.21 -6.66 -0.37
N THR A 86 12.02 -6.93 0.92
CA THR A 86 12.10 -8.28 1.47
C THR A 86 10.96 -9.19 0.98
N VAL A 87 9.76 -8.66 0.86
CA VAL A 87 8.61 -9.47 0.42
C VAL A 87 8.48 -9.51 -1.11
N TRP A 88 9.18 -8.62 -1.81
CA TRP A 88 9.09 -8.46 -3.25
C TRP A 88 9.30 -9.75 -4.04
N PRO A 89 10.30 -10.62 -3.76
CA PRO A 89 10.48 -11.86 -4.52
C PRO A 89 9.24 -12.76 -4.52
N GLY A 90 8.51 -12.82 -3.40
CA GLY A 90 7.27 -13.57 -3.31
C GLY A 90 6.12 -12.90 -4.08
N VAL A 91 6.02 -11.57 -4.01
CA VAL A 91 5.04 -10.78 -4.77
C VAL A 91 5.28 -10.94 -6.27
N GLU A 92 6.53 -10.78 -6.71
CA GLU A 92 6.91 -10.97 -8.12
C GLU A 92 6.59 -12.37 -8.61
N ASN A 93 6.92 -13.40 -7.84
CA ASN A 93 6.62 -14.79 -8.21
C ASN A 93 5.10 -15.02 -8.31
N PHE A 94 4.31 -14.44 -7.42
CA PHE A 94 2.86 -14.54 -7.48
C PHE A 94 2.28 -13.85 -8.73
N ILE A 95 2.76 -12.67 -9.08
CA ILE A 95 2.38 -11.96 -10.30
C ILE A 95 2.78 -12.78 -11.55
N ARG A 96 4.01 -13.31 -11.59
CA ARG A 96 4.47 -14.16 -12.71
C ARG A 96 3.62 -15.42 -12.86
N TYR A 97 3.28 -16.07 -11.75
CA TYR A 97 2.40 -17.23 -11.76
C TYR A 97 1.02 -16.88 -12.34
N ALA A 98 0.41 -15.79 -11.87
CA ALA A 98 -0.89 -15.34 -12.36
C ALA A 98 -0.88 -15.04 -13.87
N LEU A 99 0.19 -14.40 -14.36
CA LEU A 99 0.39 -14.10 -15.78
C LEU A 99 0.56 -15.39 -16.63
N ASN A 100 1.40 -16.31 -16.17
CA ASN A 100 1.71 -17.54 -16.89
C ASN A 100 0.53 -18.52 -16.92
N ALA A 101 -0.26 -18.56 -15.85
CA ALA A 101 -1.44 -19.40 -15.74
C ALA A 101 -2.71 -18.73 -16.30
N ASP A 102 -2.59 -17.54 -16.88
CA ASP A 102 -3.68 -16.74 -17.43
C ASP A 102 -4.81 -16.45 -16.43
N HIS A 103 -4.44 -16.30 -15.15
CA HIS A 103 -5.40 -16.02 -14.10
C HIS A 103 -5.86 -14.56 -14.11
N ASP A 104 -7.16 -14.39 -13.98
CA ASP A 104 -7.78 -13.07 -13.78
C ASP A 104 -7.93 -12.81 -12.29
N LEU A 105 -7.27 -11.75 -11.77
CA LEU A 105 -7.32 -11.42 -10.35
C LEU A 105 -6.90 -9.95 -10.08
N ILE A 106 -7.14 -9.53 -8.85
CA ILE A 106 -6.79 -8.21 -8.33
C ILE A 106 -5.76 -8.40 -7.21
N ILE A 107 -4.65 -7.66 -7.29
CA ILE A 107 -3.61 -7.62 -6.24
C ILE A 107 -3.50 -6.18 -5.75
N GLU A 108 -3.56 -5.96 -4.44
CA GLU A 108 -3.36 -4.64 -3.85
C GLU A 108 -2.34 -4.68 -2.73
N GLY A 109 -1.59 -3.59 -2.56
CA GLY A 109 -0.68 -3.44 -1.44
C GLY A 109 0.28 -2.27 -1.60
N TRP A 110 0.78 -1.78 -0.46
CA TRP A 110 1.81 -0.75 -0.43
C TRP A 110 3.18 -1.29 -0.87
N GLN A 111 3.35 -2.60 -0.88
CA GLN A 111 4.56 -3.29 -1.33
C GLN A 111 4.70 -3.36 -2.86
N LEU A 112 3.69 -2.92 -3.62
CA LEU A 112 3.84 -2.75 -5.06
C LEU A 112 4.75 -1.55 -5.33
N ILE A 113 5.97 -1.84 -5.77
CA ILE A 113 7.02 -0.84 -6.01
C ILE A 113 7.02 -0.47 -7.49
N PRO A 114 6.78 0.80 -7.86
CA PRO A 114 6.65 1.20 -9.26
C PRO A 114 7.84 0.77 -10.12
N ASN A 115 9.06 1.01 -9.66
CA ASN A 115 10.29 0.69 -10.39
C ASN A 115 10.46 -0.80 -10.73
N ARG A 116 9.76 -1.68 -10.01
CA ARG A 116 9.85 -3.12 -10.20
C ARG A 116 8.72 -3.70 -11.05
N LEU A 117 7.75 -2.89 -11.45
CA LEU A 117 6.56 -3.36 -12.16
C LEU A 117 6.59 -3.15 -13.67
N ARG A 118 7.59 -2.45 -14.22
CA ARG A 118 7.64 -2.12 -15.64
C ARG A 118 7.52 -3.36 -16.56
N TRP A 119 8.21 -4.44 -16.22
CA TRP A 119 8.17 -5.70 -16.99
C TRP A 119 6.79 -6.37 -16.99
N VAL A 120 5.92 -6.02 -16.03
CA VAL A 120 4.58 -6.63 -15.89
C VAL A 120 3.66 -6.17 -17.01
N VAL A 121 3.79 -4.89 -17.44
CA VAL A 121 2.92 -4.27 -18.44
C VAL A 121 3.44 -4.39 -19.86
N GLU A 122 4.73 -4.66 -20.05
CA GLU A 122 5.34 -4.73 -21.38
C GLU A 122 4.68 -5.78 -22.28
N GLY A 123 4.03 -5.31 -23.37
CA GLY A 123 3.37 -6.17 -24.35
C GLY A 123 2.12 -6.89 -23.83
N ARG A 124 1.48 -6.40 -22.77
CA ARG A 124 0.33 -7.07 -22.13
C ARG A 124 -0.87 -6.16 -21.95
N ASP A 125 -1.80 -6.21 -22.87
CA ASP A 125 -3.05 -5.46 -22.80
C ASP A 125 -3.99 -5.90 -21.66
N ARG A 126 -3.75 -7.09 -21.09
CA ARG A 126 -4.55 -7.64 -19.99
C ARG A 126 -4.12 -7.19 -18.60
N VAL A 127 -3.12 -6.33 -18.47
CA VAL A 127 -2.63 -5.81 -17.18
C VAL A 127 -3.03 -4.35 -17.01
N ARG A 128 -3.59 -4.02 -15.87
CA ARG A 128 -3.93 -2.65 -15.46
C ARG A 128 -3.23 -2.35 -14.14
N VAL A 129 -2.41 -1.31 -14.14
CA VAL A 129 -1.68 -0.85 -12.94
C VAL A 129 -2.14 0.56 -12.59
N VAL A 130 -2.42 0.79 -11.31
CA VAL A 130 -2.75 2.12 -10.78
C VAL A 130 -2.12 2.30 -9.41
N PHE A 131 -1.59 3.49 -9.17
CA PHE A 131 -1.09 3.90 -7.87
C PHE A 131 -1.96 5.00 -7.28
N LEU A 132 -2.48 4.76 -6.08
CA LEU A 132 -3.24 5.74 -5.33
C LEU A 132 -2.31 6.47 -4.36
N TYR A 133 -2.45 7.79 -4.25
CA TYR A 133 -1.64 8.59 -3.34
C TYR A 133 -2.44 9.72 -2.71
N LYS A 134 -1.88 10.30 -1.66
CA LYS A 134 -2.36 11.51 -0.97
C LYS A 134 -1.17 12.39 -0.63
N LEU A 135 -1.38 13.71 -0.63
CA LEU A 135 -0.35 14.71 -0.31
C LEU A 135 -0.81 15.71 0.76
N ARG A 136 -2.12 15.92 0.91
CA ARG A 136 -2.69 16.96 1.78
C ARG A 136 -2.81 16.45 3.21
N GLU A 137 -1.83 16.76 4.05
CA GLU A 137 -1.73 16.28 5.44
C GLU A 137 -2.99 16.52 6.25
N LEU A 138 -3.59 17.72 6.15
CA LEU A 138 -4.81 18.05 6.90
C LEU A 138 -5.99 17.13 6.54
N ASP A 139 -6.15 16.81 5.24
CA ASP A 139 -7.22 15.92 4.79
C ASP A 139 -6.92 14.47 5.20
N ILE A 140 -5.63 14.06 5.17
CA ILE A 140 -5.20 12.76 5.65
C ILE A 140 -5.51 12.63 7.13
N VAL A 141 -5.08 13.57 7.97
CA VAL A 141 -5.30 13.56 9.43
C VAL A 141 -6.80 13.55 9.76
N SER A 142 -7.60 14.39 9.07
CA SER A 142 -9.05 14.39 9.23
C SER A 142 -9.65 13.02 8.90
N GLY A 143 -9.21 12.40 7.79
CA GLY A 143 -9.64 11.07 7.39
C GLY A 143 -9.22 9.97 8.37
N LEU A 144 -8.02 10.06 8.97
CA LEU A 144 -7.55 9.12 9.98
C LEU A 144 -8.44 9.15 11.24
N LYS A 145 -8.80 10.35 11.72
CA LYS A 145 -9.63 10.54 12.91
C LYS A 145 -11.09 10.15 12.70
N SER A 146 -11.62 10.35 11.51
CA SER A 146 -13.02 10.03 11.18
C SER A 146 -13.26 8.54 10.92
N HIS A 147 -12.21 7.76 10.69
CA HIS A 147 -12.34 6.34 10.38
C HIS A 147 -12.42 5.51 11.66
N THR A 148 -13.54 4.82 11.85
CA THR A 148 -13.86 4.06 13.06
C THR A 148 -13.99 2.54 12.85
N ALA A 149 -13.30 1.99 11.85
CA ALA A 149 -13.33 0.55 11.63
C ALA A 149 -12.73 -0.21 12.83
N LYS A 150 -13.39 -1.30 13.23
CA LYS A 150 -13.10 -2.06 14.46
C LYS A 150 -11.63 -2.54 14.59
N ASN A 151 -10.94 -2.72 13.49
CA ASN A 151 -9.54 -3.20 13.45
C ASN A 151 -8.60 -2.16 12.80
N ASP A 152 -8.92 -0.89 12.95
CA ASP A 152 -8.10 0.19 12.43
C ASP A 152 -6.87 0.40 13.31
N TRP A 153 -5.69 0.06 12.78
CA TRP A 153 -4.43 0.17 13.51
C TRP A 153 -4.11 1.61 13.96
N VAL A 154 -4.59 2.62 13.22
CA VAL A 154 -4.42 4.03 13.63
C VAL A 154 -5.34 4.34 14.80
N ALA A 155 -6.64 4.11 14.65
CA ALA A 155 -7.61 4.42 15.69
C ALA A 155 -7.39 3.62 16.98
N THR A 156 -6.91 2.37 16.87
CA THR A 156 -6.68 1.48 18.02
C THR A 156 -5.40 1.84 18.80
N ASN A 157 -4.34 2.26 18.09
CA ASN A 157 -3.00 2.36 18.65
C ASN A 157 -2.47 3.79 18.74
N THR A 158 -3.33 4.81 18.51
CA THR A 158 -2.97 6.23 18.55
C THR A 158 -3.85 6.98 19.54
N GLN A 159 -3.23 7.71 20.48
CA GLN A 159 -3.92 8.51 21.47
C GLN A 159 -3.57 10.01 21.34
N ARG A 160 -2.36 10.33 20.87
CA ARG A 160 -1.82 11.68 20.85
C ARG A 160 -2.10 12.38 19.52
N GLU A 161 -2.40 13.67 19.61
CA GLU A 161 -2.65 14.52 18.44
C GLU A 161 -1.42 14.64 17.52
N GLU A 162 -0.25 14.81 18.10
CA GLU A 162 1.01 14.88 17.38
C GLU A 162 1.30 13.61 16.60
N THR A 163 0.86 12.45 17.09
CA THR A 163 1.02 11.15 16.39
C THR A 163 0.14 11.07 15.15
N PHE A 164 -1.09 11.56 15.22
CA PHE A 164 -1.95 11.65 14.02
C PHE A 164 -1.32 12.53 12.94
N ASN A 165 -0.69 13.66 13.36
CA ASN A 165 0.01 14.54 12.44
C ASN A 165 1.24 13.85 11.84
N ALA A 166 2.06 13.16 12.64
CA ALA A 166 3.22 12.41 12.15
C ALA A 166 2.81 11.30 11.16
N ILE A 167 1.73 10.57 11.43
CA ILE A 167 1.16 9.58 10.49
C ILE A 167 0.71 10.29 9.20
N GLY A 168 0.05 11.42 9.30
CA GLY A 168 -0.39 12.22 8.15
C GLY A 168 0.78 12.64 7.27
N THR A 169 1.84 13.18 7.89
CA THR A 169 3.08 13.60 7.20
C THR A 169 3.76 12.38 6.53
N MET A 170 3.86 11.25 7.23
CA MET A 170 4.42 10.01 6.66
C MET A 170 3.65 9.55 5.42
N ILE A 171 2.32 9.53 5.48
CA ILE A 171 1.48 9.13 4.34
C ILE A 171 1.66 10.08 3.17
N GLY A 172 1.72 11.39 3.42
CA GLY A 172 1.96 12.42 2.40
C GLY A 172 3.34 12.28 1.75
N SER A 173 4.38 12.12 2.56
CA SER A 173 5.77 11.93 2.10
C SER A 173 5.90 10.66 1.25
N PHE A 174 5.32 9.56 1.72
CA PHE A 174 5.30 8.30 0.95
C PHE A 174 4.46 8.46 -0.33
N GLY A 175 3.35 9.22 -0.27
CA GLY A 175 2.55 9.58 -1.44
C GLY A 175 3.35 10.28 -2.52
N ALA A 176 4.18 11.25 -2.16
CA ALA A 176 5.06 11.97 -3.08
C ALA A 176 6.14 11.08 -3.71
N VAL A 177 6.67 10.11 -2.96
CA VAL A 177 7.61 9.12 -3.50
C VAL A 177 6.91 8.24 -4.55
N ILE A 178 5.77 7.67 -4.21
CA ILE A 178 4.99 6.79 -5.11
C ILE A 178 4.55 7.55 -6.37
N GLU A 179 4.03 8.77 -6.24
CA GLU A 179 3.63 9.59 -7.37
C GLU A 179 4.80 9.80 -8.34
N ARG A 180 5.95 10.28 -7.84
CA ARG A 180 7.14 10.52 -8.65
C ARG A 180 7.62 9.26 -9.36
N GLU A 181 7.73 8.14 -8.65
CA GLU A 181 8.24 6.89 -9.21
C GLU A 181 7.25 6.26 -10.20
N ALA A 182 5.96 6.30 -9.91
CA ALA A 182 4.95 5.76 -10.82
C ALA A 182 4.89 6.57 -12.13
N ILE A 183 4.94 7.91 -12.06
CA ILE A 183 5.02 8.77 -13.25
C ILE A 183 6.29 8.47 -14.06
N ALA A 184 7.45 8.33 -13.41
CA ALA A 184 8.71 8.02 -14.08
C ALA A 184 8.72 6.65 -14.79
N ASN A 185 7.80 5.75 -14.43
CA ASN A 185 7.61 4.44 -15.04
C ASN A 185 6.35 4.34 -15.92
N ASP A 186 5.75 5.46 -16.30
CA ASP A 186 4.55 5.56 -17.15
C ASP A 186 3.32 4.85 -16.55
N PHE A 187 3.24 4.72 -15.22
CA PHE A 187 2.07 4.19 -14.55
C PHE A 187 1.05 5.28 -14.26
N ARG A 188 -0.20 4.87 -14.28
CA ARG A 188 -1.30 5.72 -13.86
C ARG A 188 -1.22 6.01 -12.37
N VAL A 189 -1.34 7.29 -12.02
CA VAL A 189 -1.44 7.78 -10.64
C VAL A 189 -2.78 8.45 -10.40
N VAL A 190 -3.31 8.33 -9.19
CA VAL A 190 -4.59 8.92 -8.81
C VAL A 190 -4.45 9.54 -7.41
N ASN A 191 -4.62 10.85 -7.35
CA ASN A 191 -4.71 11.57 -6.08
C ASN A 191 -6.10 11.36 -5.45
N THR A 192 -6.14 10.88 -4.22
CA THR A 192 -7.37 10.61 -3.48
C THR A 192 -7.61 11.59 -2.31
N ASP A 193 -6.99 12.77 -2.34
CA ASP A 193 -7.19 13.80 -1.32
C ASP A 193 -8.58 14.44 -1.40
N VAL A 194 -9.05 14.73 -2.60
CA VAL A 194 -10.30 15.46 -2.83
C VAL A 194 -11.37 14.51 -3.32
N ASP A 195 -12.57 14.62 -2.76
CA ASP A 195 -13.75 13.83 -3.12
C ASP A 195 -13.43 12.32 -3.26
N PHE A 196 -12.97 11.75 -2.16
CA PHE A 196 -12.49 10.37 -2.11
C PHE A 196 -13.44 9.38 -2.81
N ASN A 197 -14.75 9.48 -2.53
CA ASN A 197 -15.72 8.53 -3.08
C ASN A 197 -15.87 8.68 -4.60
N ALA A 198 -15.98 9.92 -5.10
CA ALA A 198 -16.09 10.16 -6.54
C ALA A 198 -14.80 9.73 -7.25
N THR A 199 -13.62 10.03 -6.68
CA THR A 199 -12.32 9.64 -7.24
C THR A 199 -12.17 8.10 -7.32
N ILE A 200 -12.56 7.36 -6.28
CA ILE A 200 -12.54 5.89 -6.29
C ILE A 200 -13.48 5.35 -7.37
N MET A 201 -14.70 5.90 -7.49
CA MET A 201 -15.67 5.45 -8.50
C MET A 201 -15.22 5.76 -9.93
N GLN A 202 -14.66 6.95 -10.19
CA GLN A 202 -14.10 7.31 -11.49
C GLN A 202 -12.91 6.42 -11.87
N THR A 203 -12.06 6.10 -10.88
CA THR A 203 -10.94 5.18 -11.08
C THR A 203 -11.43 3.78 -11.42
N LEU A 204 -12.41 3.27 -10.68
CA LEU A 204 -13.05 1.98 -10.96
C LEU A 204 -13.58 1.92 -12.41
N GLU A 205 -14.41 2.88 -12.82
CA GLU A 205 -14.99 2.89 -14.17
C GLU A 205 -13.92 2.97 -15.27
N SER A 206 -12.81 3.62 -15.00
CA SER A 206 -11.70 3.71 -15.96
C SER A 206 -10.85 2.45 -16.06
N LEU A 207 -10.77 1.65 -14.99
CA LEU A 207 -10.08 0.35 -15.00
C LEU A 207 -10.87 -0.73 -15.75
N LEU A 208 -12.18 -0.54 -15.89
CA LEU A 208 -13.09 -1.45 -16.58
C LEU A 208 -13.18 -1.24 -18.09
N LYS A 209 -12.62 -0.14 -18.59
CA LYS A 209 -12.53 0.17 -20.04
C LYS A 209 -11.29 -0.46 -20.64
#